data_0b0056cf3c1a8fc64510ebb0f4f7504b
#
_entry.id   0b0056cf3c1a8fc64510ebb0f4f7504b
#
_cell.length_a   1.000
_cell.length_b   1.000
_cell.length_c   1.000
_cell.angle_alpha   90.00
_cell.angle_beta   90.00
_cell.angle_gamma   90.00
#
_symmetry.space_group_name_H-M   'P 1'
#
loop_
_entity.id
_entity.type
_entity.pdbx_description
1 polymer ?
#
loop_
_entity_poly.entity_id
_entity_poly.type
_entity_poly.pdbx_seq_one_letter_code
_entity_poly.pdbx_strand_id
1 'polypeptide(L)'
;MSSVERKVVIVDVFEAVRTRRSIRKFRPKSIPEEKLEKILEAGRLAPSAGNRQPWRFVVVKDPERKRALAKAADNQMFIADASVIIAALGDTEASPRWFRQDPMIAVEHMVLAATALGYGTCWIGAFDEEEVKRILRIPERLKVIVLLPIGFPDEAPAPRARKSLKEIVFLEKYRD
;
A
#
# COMPACT_ATOMS: atom_id res chain seq x y z
N MET A 1 -22.09 -11.10 34.45
CA MET A 1 -21.31 -10.25 33.57
C MET A 1 -20.91 -11.10 32.36
N SER A 2 -21.62 -10.94 31.24
CA SER A 2 -21.42 -11.77 30.03
C SER A 2 -20.20 -11.27 29.29
N SER A 3 -19.17 -12.10 29.16
CA SER A 3 -18.01 -11.88 28.31
C SER A 3 -18.49 -11.98 26.86
N VAL A 4 -18.60 -10.83 26.18
CA VAL A 4 -18.81 -10.79 24.73
C VAL A 4 -17.52 -11.29 24.10
N GLU A 5 -17.46 -12.57 23.74
CA GLU A 5 -16.43 -13.12 22.88
C GLU A 5 -16.49 -12.38 21.53
N ARG A 6 -15.54 -11.49 21.29
CA ARG A 6 -15.35 -10.91 19.95
C ARG A 6 -14.93 -12.03 19.02
N LYS A 7 -15.84 -12.53 18.21
CA LYS A 7 -15.52 -13.39 17.09
C LYS A 7 -14.42 -12.70 16.26
N VAL A 8 -13.24 -13.31 16.25
CA VAL A 8 -12.17 -12.91 15.32
C VAL A 8 -12.69 -13.28 13.92
N VAL A 9 -13.13 -12.30 13.17
CA VAL A 9 -13.46 -12.49 11.75
C VAL A 9 -12.12 -12.62 11.02
N ILE A 10 -11.72 -13.87 10.75
CA ILE A 10 -10.59 -14.15 9.87
C ILE A 10 -11.11 -13.93 8.46
N VAL A 11 -10.69 -12.83 7.83
CA VAL A 11 -10.97 -12.58 6.41
C VAL A 11 -10.01 -13.46 5.62
N ASP A 12 -10.57 -14.37 4.81
CA ASP A 12 -9.82 -15.21 3.90
C ASP A 12 -9.06 -14.34 2.87
N VAL A 13 -7.90 -14.78 2.42
CA VAL A 13 -7.08 -14.09 1.42
C VAL A 13 -7.85 -13.84 0.13
N PHE A 14 -8.66 -14.79 -0.33
CA PHE A 14 -9.49 -14.62 -1.52
C PHE A 14 -10.56 -13.55 -1.33
N GLU A 15 -11.12 -13.45 -0.14
CA GLU A 15 -12.07 -12.40 0.20
C GLU A 15 -11.39 -11.03 0.21
N ALA A 16 -10.19 -10.91 0.77
CA ALA A 16 -9.41 -9.67 0.73
C ALA A 16 -9.10 -9.24 -0.71
N VAL A 17 -8.66 -10.18 -1.55
CA VAL A 17 -8.42 -9.93 -2.99
C VAL A 17 -9.69 -9.49 -3.71
N ARG A 18 -10.83 -10.16 -3.46
CA ARG A 18 -12.12 -9.88 -4.09
C ARG A 18 -12.72 -8.55 -3.67
N THR A 19 -12.57 -8.17 -2.42
CA THR A 19 -13.21 -6.99 -1.82
C THR A 19 -12.36 -5.74 -1.81
N ARG A 20 -11.03 -5.86 -1.95
CA ARG A 20 -10.12 -4.72 -2.01
C ARG A 20 -10.58 -3.69 -3.06
N ARG A 21 -10.62 -2.42 -2.65
CA ARG A 21 -10.91 -1.27 -3.53
C ARG A 21 -9.86 -0.18 -3.33
N SER A 22 -9.65 0.64 -4.36
CA SER A 22 -8.91 1.89 -4.22
C SER A 22 -9.83 2.91 -3.55
N ILE A 23 -9.50 3.31 -2.35
CA ILE A 23 -10.27 4.24 -1.52
C ILE A 23 -9.66 5.64 -1.63
N ARG A 24 -10.51 6.62 -1.92
CA ARG A 24 -10.14 8.03 -2.11
C ARG A 24 -10.91 8.99 -1.20
N LYS A 25 -11.67 8.44 -0.24
CA LYS A 25 -12.27 9.19 0.87
C LYS A 25 -11.98 8.47 2.17
N PHE A 26 -11.44 9.18 3.12
CA PHE A 26 -11.04 8.63 4.41
C PHE A 26 -11.71 9.41 5.55
N ARG A 27 -12.11 8.69 6.60
CA ARG A 27 -12.57 9.30 7.85
C ARG A 27 -11.37 9.82 8.63
N PRO A 28 -11.49 10.99 9.31
CA PRO A 28 -10.41 11.55 10.12
C PRO A 28 -10.23 10.76 11.42
N LYS A 29 -9.69 9.56 11.31
CA LYS A 29 -9.48 8.64 12.42
C LYS A 29 -8.11 7.98 12.30
N SER A 30 -7.38 7.87 13.42
CA SER A 30 -6.07 7.22 13.46
C SER A 30 -6.19 5.71 13.55
N ILE A 31 -5.36 5.00 12.79
CA ILE A 31 -5.21 3.55 12.89
C ILE A 31 -4.49 3.23 14.22
N PRO A 32 -4.99 2.27 15.03
CA PRO A 32 -4.26 1.79 16.21
C PRO A 32 -2.88 1.25 15.83
N GLU A 33 -1.87 1.53 16.66
CA GLU A 33 -0.48 1.17 16.37
C GLU A 33 -0.32 -0.33 16.11
N GLU A 34 -0.93 -1.18 16.94
CA GLU A 34 -0.91 -2.64 16.76
C GLU A 34 -1.44 -3.13 15.40
N LYS A 35 -2.37 -2.37 14.80
CA LYS A 35 -2.93 -2.69 13.47
C LYS A 35 -1.98 -2.23 12.37
N LEU A 36 -1.38 -1.06 12.54
CA LEU A 36 -0.37 -0.54 11.62
C LEU A 36 0.85 -1.47 11.60
N GLU A 37 1.32 -1.93 12.76
CA GLU A 37 2.41 -2.91 12.87
C GLU A 37 2.09 -4.21 12.12
N LYS A 38 0.86 -4.75 12.24
CA LYS A 38 0.45 -5.94 11.49
C LYS A 38 0.49 -5.72 9.97
N ILE A 39 0.11 -4.54 9.50
CA ILE A 39 0.18 -4.19 8.08
C ILE A 39 1.64 -4.11 7.62
N LEU A 40 2.51 -3.45 8.39
CA LEU A 40 3.94 -3.34 8.09
C LEU A 40 4.63 -4.71 8.12
N GLU A 41 4.25 -5.57 9.07
CA GLU A 41 4.76 -6.95 9.19
C GLU A 41 4.39 -7.79 7.96
N ALA A 42 3.18 -7.64 7.43
CA ALA A 42 2.80 -8.30 6.18
C ALA A 42 3.73 -7.91 5.02
N GLY A 43 4.09 -6.62 4.92
CA GLY A 43 5.07 -6.15 3.95
C GLY A 43 6.48 -6.70 4.20
N ARG A 44 6.92 -6.76 5.46
CA ARG A 44 8.23 -7.30 5.84
C ARG A 44 8.38 -8.77 5.46
N LEU A 45 7.30 -9.55 5.52
CA LEU A 45 7.28 -10.99 5.21
C LEU A 45 7.19 -11.30 3.72
N ALA A 46 7.15 -10.30 2.86
CA ALA A 46 7.10 -10.51 1.41
C ALA A 46 8.37 -11.23 0.90
N PRO A 47 8.28 -12.00 -0.18
CA PRO A 47 9.46 -12.54 -0.85
C PRO A 47 10.20 -11.45 -1.63
N SER A 48 11.50 -11.65 -1.83
CA SER A 48 12.34 -10.82 -2.70
C SER A 48 13.37 -11.65 -3.44
N ALA A 49 13.84 -11.14 -4.56
CA ALA A 49 14.87 -11.81 -5.36
C ALA A 49 16.12 -12.08 -4.52
N GLY A 50 16.49 -13.37 -4.37
CA GLY A 50 17.61 -13.80 -3.54
C GLY A 50 17.50 -13.35 -2.09
N ASN A 51 16.30 -13.11 -1.59
CA ASN A 51 16.01 -12.60 -0.24
C ASN A 51 16.76 -11.31 0.12
N ARG A 52 16.98 -10.42 -0.86
CA ARG A 52 17.73 -9.17 -0.66
C ARG A 52 16.99 -8.11 0.10
N GLN A 53 15.64 -8.17 0.16
CA GLN A 53 14.78 -7.29 0.94
C GLN A 53 15.11 -5.79 0.73
N PRO A 54 15.09 -5.28 -0.51
CA PRO A 54 15.56 -3.93 -0.85
C PRO A 54 14.61 -2.83 -0.42
N TRP A 55 13.44 -3.18 0.13
CA TRP A 55 12.44 -2.20 0.56
C TRP A 55 12.85 -1.45 1.82
N ARG A 56 12.46 -0.19 1.86
CA ARG A 56 12.41 0.64 3.08
C ARG A 56 11.04 1.32 3.09
N PHE A 57 10.49 1.54 4.28
CA PHE A 57 9.17 2.14 4.44
C PHE A 57 9.29 3.37 5.33
N VAL A 58 8.85 4.53 4.81
CA VAL A 58 8.71 5.74 5.63
C VAL A 58 7.23 5.89 5.97
N VAL A 59 6.90 5.82 7.26
CA VAL A 59 5.53 5.96 7.75
C VAL A 59 5.29 7.42 8.14
N VAL A 60 4.37 8.07 7.45
CA VAL A 60 4.06 9.49 7.63
C VAL A 60 2.69 9.64 8.28
N LYS A 61 2.67 10.15 9.53
CA LYS A 61 1.47 10.45 10.31
C LYS A 61 1.23 11.95 10.44
N ASP A 62 2.30 12.74 10.37
CA ASP A 62 2.28 14.19 10.51
C ASP A 62 1.38 14.85 9.46
N PRO A 63 0.39 15.67 9.85
CA PRO A 63 -0.58 16.23 8.92
C PRO A 63 0.03 17.17 7.88
N GLU A 64 1.06 17.94 8.24
CA GLU A 64 1.70 18.88 7.31
C GLU A 64 2.50 18.13 6.25
N ARG A 65 3.26 17.11 6.66
CA ARG A 65 3.96 16.24 5.71
C ARG A 65 2.99 15.47 4.80
N LYS A 66 1.87 14.96 5.31
CA LYS A 66 0.84 14.32 4.47
C LYS A 66 0.30 15.29 3.43
N ARG A 67 0.04 16.56 3.80
CA ARG A 67 -0.39 17.58 2.84
C ARG A 67 0.69 17.91 1.81
N ALA A 68 1.95 17.98 2.23
CA ALA A 68 3.07 18.20 1.32
C ALA A 68 3.20 17.05 0.31
N LEU A 69 3.11 15.80 0.78
CA LEU A 69 3.11 14.63 -0.09
C LEU A 69 1.90 14.61 -1.05
N ALA A 70 0.73 15.04 -0.60
CA ALA A 70 -0.45 15.13 -1.46
C ALA A 70 -0.26 16.13 -2.61
N LYS A 71 0.40 17.26 -2.33
CA LYS A 71 0.77 18.23 -3.36
C LYS A 71 1.79 17.65 -4.35
N ALA A 72 2.84 17.01 -3.84
CA ALA A 72 3.85 16.33 -4.65
C ALA A 72 3.28 15.17 -5.49
N ALA A 73 2.14 14.60 -5.07
CA ALA A 73 1.40 13.57 -5.77
C ALA A 73 0.30 14.16 -6.68
N ASP A 74 0.66 15.06 -7.58
CA ASP A 74 -0.25 15.72 -8.54
C ASP A 74 -1.50 16.33 -7.89
N ASN A 75 -1.33 16.95 -6.71
CA ASN A 75 -2.41 17.53 -5.91
C ASN A 75 -3.53 16.53 -5.55
N GLN A 76 -3.22 15.26 -5.38
CA GLN A 76 -4.18 14.25 -4.92
C GLN A 76 -4.48 14.44 -3.42
N MET A 77 -5.16 15.52 -3.06
CA MET A 77 -5.34 15.98 -1.68
C MET A 77 -6.01 14.96 -0.76
N PHE A 78 -6.79 14.02 -1.31
CA PHE A 78 -7.45 12.96 -0.53
C PHE A 78 -6.46 12.07 0.24
N ILE A 79 -5.19 11.96 -0.20
CA ILE A 79 -4.20 11.14 0.52
C ILE A 79 -3.79 11.76 1.85
N ALA A 80 -3.94 13.07 2.01
CA ALA A 80 -3.67 13.77 3.27
C ALA A 80 -4.70 13.44 4.36
N ASP A 81 -5.91 13.02 3.96
CA ASP A 81 -6.99 12.64 4.89
C ASP A 81 -6.83 11.21 5.42
N ALA A 82 -6.00 10.39 4.79
CA ALA A 82 -5.69 9.05 5.29
C ALA A 82 -5.05 9.11 6.69
N SER A 83 -5.21 8.04 7.47
CA SER A 83 -4.59 7.95 8.80
C SER A 83 -3.08 8.05 8.73
N VAL A 84 -2.49 7.35 7.75
CA VAL A 84 -1.05 7.35 7.46
C VAL A 84 -0.82 7.32 5.95
N ILE A 85 0.36 7.80 5.52
CA ILE A 85 0.90 7.53 4.18
C ILE A 85 2.18 6.73 4.37
N ILE A 86 2.31 5.59 3.70
CA ILE A 86 3.56 4.84 3.65
C ILE A 86 4.24 5.15 2.31
N ALA A 87 5.42 5.75 2.36
CA ALA A 87 6.29 5.83 1.19
C ALA A 87 7.14 4.55 1.14
N ALA A 88 6.90 3.72 0.14
CA ALA A 88 7.68 2.52 -0.11
C ALA A 88 8.85 2.83 -1.04
N LEU A 89 10.04 2.47 -0.60
CA LEU A 89 11.29 2.78 -1.26
C LEU A 89 11.98 1.50 -1.71
N GLY A 90 12.74 1.59 -2.81
CA GLY A 90 13.60 0.54 -3.31
C GLY A 90 15.07 0.94 -3.25
N ASP A 91 15.91 0.11 -2.63
CA ASP A 91 17.34 0.30 -2.50
C ASP A 91 18.06 -0.22 -3.76
N THR A 92 18.59 0.70 -4.56
CA THR A 92 19.26 0.39 -5.83
C THR A 92 20.60 -0.33 -5.66
N GLU A 93 21.26 -0.16 -4.53
CA GLU A 93 22.52 -0.84 -4.20
C GLU A 93 22.26 -2.26 -3.70
N ALA A 94 21.28 -2.44 -2.82
CA ALA A 94 20.93 -3.75 -2.28
C ALA A 94 20.39 -4.70 -3.36
N SER A 95 19.65 -4.20 -4.33
CA SER A 95 19.06 -4.99 -5.42
C SER A 95 18.97 -4.19 -6.72
N PRO A 96 20.09 -3.98 -7.46
CA PRO A 96 20.12 -3.12 -8.64
C PRO A 96 19.12 -3.50 -9.73
N ARG A 97 18.79 -4.79 -9.84
CA ARG A 97 17.87 -5.32 -10.86
C ARG A 97 16.41 -5.31 -10.41
N TRP A 98 16.14 -5.54 -9.12
CA TRP A 98 14.79 -5.83 -8.61
C TRP A 98 14.27 -4.79 -7.61
N PHE A 99 15.00 -3.67 -7.41
CA PHE A 99 14.62 -2.62 -6.46
C PHE A 99 13.25 -2.00 -6.70
N ARG A 100 12.67 -2.17 -7.89
CA ARG A 100 11.31 -1.71 -8.19
C ARG A 100 10.26 -2.78 -7.90
N GLN A 101 10.50 -4.00 -8.34
CA GLN A 101 9.53 -5.10 -8.26
C GLN A 101 9.34 -5.62 -6.84
N ASP A 102 10.45 -5.88 -6.13
CA ASP A 102 10.39 -6.44 -4.78
C ASP A 102 9.58 -5.58 -3.79
N PRO A 103 9.75 -4.23 -3.73
CA PRO A 103 8.89 -3.40 -2.89
C PRO A 103 7.41 -3.41 -3.29
N MET A 104 7.09 -3.58 -4.57
CA MET A 104 5.69 -3.68 -5.03
C MET A 104 5.01 -4.92 -4.45
N ILE A 105 5.71 -6.07 -4.37
CA ILE A 105 5.21 -7.28 -3.74
C ILE A 105 4.91 -7.02 -2.26
N ALA A 106 5.85 -6.39 -1.55
CA ALA A 106 5.69 -6.05 -0.15
C ALA A 106 4.50 -5.10 0.09
N VAL A 107 4.32 -4.11 -0.77
CA VAL A 107 3.19 -3.17 -0.69
C VAL A 107 1.87 -3.88 -0.94
N GLU A 108 1.79 -4.81 -1.90
CA GLU A 108 0.53 -5.56 -2.12
C GLU A 108 0.17 -6.45 -0.92
N HIS A 109 1.16 -7.05 -0.24
CA HIS A 109 0.91 -7.73 1.04
C HIS A 109 0.30 -6.77 2.08
N MET A 110 0.82 -5.54 2.19
CA MET A 110 0.24 -4.51 3.08
C MET A 110 -1.17 -4.14 2.69
N VAL A 111 -1.46 -4.01 1.39
CA VAL A 111 -2.80 -3.68 0.86
C VAL A 111 -3.81 -4.74 1.23
N LEU A 112 -3.46 -6.02 1.05
CA LEU A 112 -4.33 -7.14 1.40
C LEU A 112 -4.53 -7.25 2.92
N ALA A 113 -3.46 -7.09 3.70
CA ALA A 113 -3.54 -7.07 5.16
C ALA A 113 -4.40 -5.91 5.68
N ALA A 114 -4.24 -4.70 5.12
CA ALA A 114 -5.07 -3.55 5.46
C ALA A 114 -6.55 -3.82 5.14
N THR A 115 -6.84 -4.40 3.97
CA THR A 115 -8.20 -4.77 3.56
C THR A 115 -8.80 -5.80 4.53
N ALA A 116 -8.06 -6.85 4.89
CA ALA A 116 -8.50 -7.86 5.84
C ALA A 116 -8.77 -7.28 7.24
N LEU A 117 -8.10 -6.19 7.61
CA LEU A 117 -8.30 -5.46 8.85
C LEU A 117 -9.39 -4.38 8.76
N GLY A 118 -10.05 -4.22 7.60
CA GLY A 118 -11.13 -3.26 7.39
C GLY A 118 -10.66 -1.84 7.04
N TYR A 119 -9.40 -1.65 6.65
CA TYR A 119 -8.87 -0.37 6.21
C TYR A 119 -8.91 -0.24 4.68
N GLY A 120 -9.06 1.01 4.23
CA GLY A 120 -8.96 1.39 2.83
C GLY A 120 -7.52 1.78 2.46
N THR A 121 -7.16 1.52 1.21
CA THR A 121 -5.87 1.88 0.63
C THR A 121 -6.03 2.41 -0.79
N CYS A 122 -5.03 3.13 -1.29
CA CYS A 122 -4.93 3.47 -2.70
C CYS A 122 -3.46 3.47 -3.14
N TRP A 123 -3.14 2.84 -4.26
CA TRP A 123 -1.83 2.93 -4.88
C TRP A 123 -1.66 4.29 -5.56
N ILE A 124 -0.65 5.07 -5.16
CA ILE A 124 -0.31 6.35 -5.78
C ILE A 124 1.05 6.19 -6.46
N GLY A 125 1.03 6.14 -7.78
CA GLY A 125 2.23 6.05 -8.61
C GLY A 125 2.55 7.36 -9.34
N ALA A 126 1.63 8.32 -9.36
CA ALA A 126 1.83 9.64 -9.95
C ALA A 126 2.26 10.64 -8.86
N PHE A 127 3.52 11.00 -8.86
CA PHE A 127 4.12 11.99 -7.95
C PHE A 127 5.47 12.49 -8.49
N ASP A 128 5.88 13.66 -8.06
CA ASP A 128 7.23 14.17 -8.23
C ASP A 128 8.17 13.47 -7.23
N GLU A 129 9.03 12.57 -7.73
CA GLU A 129 9.93 11.77 -6.89
C GLU A 129 10.93 12.65 -6.12
N GLU A 130 11.49 13.67 -6.75
CA GLU A 130 12.49 14.54 -6.13
C GLU A 130 11.88 15.37 -5.02
N GLU A 131 10.65 15.86 -5.21
CA GLU A 131 9.92 16.57 -4.17
C GLU A 131 9.57 15.65 -2.99
N VAL A 132 9.14 14.40 -3.23
CA VAL A 132 8.91 13.41 -2.17
C VAL A 132 10.19 13.12 -1.40
N LYS A 133 11.32 12.95 -2.10
CA LYS A 133 12.63 12.75 -1.46
C LYS A 133 13.00 13.92 -0.57
N ARG A 134 12.80 15.14 -1.05
CA ARG A 134 13.08 16.38 -0.30
C ARG A 134 12.22 16.45 0.98
N ILE A 135 10.91 16.20 0.87
CA ILE A 135 9.97 16.22 2.01
C ILE A 135 10.36 15.19 3.07
N LEU A 136 10.73 13.99 2.66
CA LEU A 136 11.00 12.85 3.53
C LEU A 136 12.50 12.65 3.84
N ARG A 137 13.39 13.49 3.28
CA ARG A 137 14.86 13.39 3.43
C ARG A 137 15.39 12.03 2.99
N ILE A 138 14.90 11.53 1.85
CA ILE A 138 15.29 10.23 1.29
C ILE A 138 16.61 10.40 0.52
N PRO A 139 17.64 9.57 0.79
CA PRO A 139 18.92 9.63 0.07
C PRO A 139 18.78 9.15 -1.38
N GLU A 140 19.68 9.64 -2.27
CA GLU A 140 19.63 9.40 -3.72
C GLU A 140 19.63 7.93 -4.13
N ARG A 141 20.34 7.07 -3.40
CA ARG A 141 20.38 5.62 -3.67
C ARG A 141 19.01 4.93 -3.48
N LEU A 142 18.09 5.55 -2.76
CA LEU A 142 16.73 5.03 -2.58
C LEU A 142 15.80 5.69 -3.59
N LYS A 143 14.99 4.88 -4.27
CA LYS A 143 13.96 5.33 -5.19
C LYS A 143 12.59 5.19 -4.57
N VAL A 144 11.75 6.21 -4.74
CA VAL A 144 10.35 6.15 -4.28
C VAL A 144 9.55 5.32 -5.28
N ILE A 145 8.97 4.24 -4.82
CA ILE A 145 8.24 3.29 -5.69
C ILE A 145 6.75 3.62 -5.71
N VAL A 146 6.18 3.90 -4.53
CA VAL A 146 4.75 4.18 -4.37
C VAL A 146 4.50 4.94 -3.07
N LEU A 147 3.49 5.80 -3.07
CA LEU A 147 2.88 6.32 -1.85
C LEU A 147 1.59 5.54 -1.59
N LEU A 148 1.47 4.94 -0.42
CA LEU A 148 0.31 4.15 -0.01
C LEU A 148 -0.42 4.83 1.16
N PRO A 149 -1.48 5.62 0.90
CA PRO A 149 -2.38 6.08 1.96
C PRO A 149 -3.16 4.89 2.52
N ILE A 150 -3.27 4.83 3.85
CA ILE A 150 -4.04 3.84 4.58
C ILE A 150 -4.90 4.55 5.62
N GLY A 151 -6.19 4.21 5.68
CA GLY A 151 -7.11 4.85 6.63
C GLY A 151 -8.45 4.16 6.70
N PHE A 152 -9.34 4.69 7.53
CA PHE A 152 -10.73 4.22 7.60
C PHE A 152 -11.48 4.69 6.36
N PRO A 153 -12.05 3.78 5.55
CA PRO A 153 -12.76 4.19 4.34
C PRO A 153 -14.04 4.97 4.70
N ASP A 154 -14.31 6.04 3.93
CA ASP A 154 -15.55 6.82 3.98
C ASP A 154 -16.32 6.71 2.66
N GLU A 155 -16.06 5.68 1.92
CA GLU A 155 -16.73 5.30 0.67
C GLU A 155 -16.70 3.78 0.48
N ALA A 156 -17.60 3.27 -0.34
CA ALA A 156 -17.67 1.87 -0.75
C ALA A 156 -17.80 1.77 -2.28
N PRO A 157 -16.70 1.96 -3.03
CA PRO A 157 -16.75 1.94 -4.47
C PRO A 157 -17.20 0.58 -5.02
N ALA A 158 -18.06 0.60 -6.05
CA ALA A 158 -18.47 -0.61 -6.75
C ALA A 158 -17.25 -1.34 -7.37
N PRO A 159 -17.33 -2.66 -7.53
CA PRO A 159 -16.31 -3.42 -8.26
C PRO A 159 -16.19 -2.91 -9.69
N ARG A 160 -14.96 -2.67 -10.13
CA ARG A 160 -14.70 -2.38 -11.55
C ARG A 160 -14.62 -3.68 -12.35
N ALA A 161 -15.03 -3.63 -13.61
CA ALA A 161 -14.88 -4.76 -14.53
C ALA A 161 -13.43 -5.27 -14.60
N ARG A 162 -13.30 -6.54 -14.86
CA ARG A 162 -12.03 -7.23 -15.11
C ARG A 162 -12.16 -8.02 -16.41
N LYS A 163 -11.05 -8.16 -17.11
CA LYS A 163 -10.97 -9.12 -18.20
C LYS A 163 -11.27 -10.51 -17.69
N SER A 164 -11.89 -11.34 -18.51
CA SER A 164 -12.09 -12.76 -18.19
C SER A 164 -10.74 -13.51 -18.14
N LEU A 165 -10.69 -14.64 -17.47
CA LEU A 165 -9.48 -15.47 -17.50
C LEU A 165 -9.08 -15.89 -18.92
N LYS A 166 -10.04 -16.09 -19.80
CA LYS A 166 -9.79 -16.46 -21.20
C LYS A 166 -9.06 -15.36 -21.99
N GLU A 167 -9.19 -14.09 -21.59
CA GLU A 167 -8.51 -12.96 -22.24
C GLU A 167 -7.09 -12.74 -21.75
N ILE A 168 -6.69 -13.34 -20.62
CA ILE A 168 -5.40 -13.05 -19.97
C ILE A 168 -4.58 -14.31 -19.67
N VAL A 169 -5.16 -15.50 -19.85
CA VAL A 169 -4.48 -16.79 -19.59
C VAL A 169 -4.27 -17.54 -20.89
N PHE A 170 -3.05 -17.82 -21.23
CA PHE A 170 -2.64 -18.59 -22.38
C PHE A 170 -1.96 -19.86 -21.90
N LEU A 171 -2.36 -21.01 -22.44
CA LEU A 171 -1.76 -22.30 -22.11
C LEU A 171 -0.59 -22.58 -23.03
N GLU A 172 0.55 -22.96 -22.44
CA GLU A 172 1.81 -23.33 -23.07
C GLU A 172 2.48 -22.20 -23.87
N LYS A 173 1.74 -21.48 -24.70
CA LYS A 173 2.25 -20.42 -25.58
C LYS A 173 1.28 -19.26 -25.65
N TYR A 174 1.82 -18.05 -25.81
CA TYR A 174 1.02 -16.88 -26.16
C TYR A 174 0.40 -17.08 -27.56
N ARG A 175 -0.85 -16.64 -27.70
CA ARG A 175 -1.57 -16.63 -28.98
C ARG A 175 -2.26 -15.27 -29.10
N ASP A 176 -2.07 -14.58 -30.23
CA ASP A 176 -2.79 -13.36 -30.58
C ASP A 176 -4.25 -13.66 -30.91
#